data_b05d7ce2f79c939c45c9b5d1e53ff364
#
_entry.id   b05d7ce2f79c939c45c9b5d1e53ff364
#
_cell.length_a   1.000
_cell.length_b   1.000
_cell.length_c   1.000
_cell.angle_alpha   90.00
_cell.angle_beta   90.00
_cell.angle_gamma   90.00
#
_symmetry.space_group_name_H-M   'P 1'
#
loop_
_entity.id
_entity.type
_entity.pdbx_description
1 polymer ?
#
loop_
_entity_poly.entity_id
_entity_poly.type
_entity_poly.pdbx_seq_one_letter_code
_entity_poly.pdbx_strand_id
1 'polypeptide(L)'
;MQQLMELIRERVHDPNLSVNDLHEELGMSRSHFFRKIKAVSDVSPNKLILNVRMKLAAEKLATGKYTVSEVAYDVGYSDPS
;
A
#
# COMPACT_ATOMS: atom_id res chain seq x y z
N MET A 1 -12.79 -1.10 6.73
CA MET A 1 -11.80 -0.35 5.92
C MET A 1 -10.55 0.03 6.70
N GLN A 2 -10.70 0.41 7.94
CA GLN A 2 -9.57 0.78 8.80
C GLN A 2 -8.57 -0.35 8.97
N GLN A 3 -9.04 -1.59 9.17
CA GLN A 3 -8.16 -2.76 9.28
C GLN A 3 -7.34 -2.99 8.01
N LEU A 4 -7.97 -2.76 6.85
CA LEU A 4 -7.28 -2.91 5.57
C LEU A 4 -6.18 -1.86 5.42
N MET A 5 -6.45 -0.61 5.78
CA MET A 5 -5.46 0.47 5.69
C MET A 5 -4.27 0.20 6.60
N GLU A 6 -4.52 -0.29 7.82
CA GLU A 6 -3.46 -0.65 8.75
C GLU A 6 -2.61 -1.79 8.20
N LEU A 7 -3.25 -2.81 7.62
CA LEU A 7 -2.53 -3.94 7.03
C LEU A 7 -1.64 -3.47 5.87
N ILE A 8 -2.16 -2.62 5.01
CA ILE A 8 -1.37 -2.08 3.90
C ILE A 8 -0.18 -1.29 4.43
N ARG A 9 -0.38 -0.43 5.41
CA ARG A 9 0.71 0.36 6.01
C ARG A 9 1.80 -0.51 6.60
N GLU A 10 1.44 -1.60 7.23
CA GLU A 10 2.40 -2.54 7.81
C GLU A 10 3.22 -3.26 6.74
N ARG A 11 2.63 -3.45 5.56
CA ARG A 11 3.23 -4.28 4.50
C ARG A 11 3.83 -3.49 3.35
N VAL A 12 3.65 -2.16 3.29
CA VAL A 12 4.13 -1.38 2.13
C VAL A 12 5.63 -1.41 1.96
N HIS A 13 6.39 -1.67 3.03
CA HIS A 13 7.85 -1.80 2.94
C HIS A 13 8.28 -3.02 2.13
N ASP A 14 7.39 -3.99 1.93
CA ASP A 14 7.67 -5.17 1.13
C ASP A 14 7.38 -4.85 -0.34
N PRO A 15 8.39 -4.82 -1.22
CA PRO A 15 8.18 -4.52 -2.63
C PRO A 15 7.36 -5.59 -3.35
N ASN A 16 7.23 -6.78 -2.76
CA ASN A 16 6.47 -7.89 -3.33
C ASN A 16 5.02 -7.94 -2.86
N LEU A 17 4.59 -6.96 -2.07
CA LEU A 17 3.22 -6.91 -1.61
C LEU A 17 2.25 -6.91 -2.80
N SER A 18 1.29 -7.83 -2.78
CA SER A 18 0.32 -7.98 -3.84
C SER A 18 -1.10 -7.98 -3.29
N VAL A 19 -2.06 -7.79 -4.19
CA VAL A 19 -3.47 -7.87 -3.85
C VAL A 19 -3.83 -9.25 -3.30
N ASN A 20 -3.20 -10.31 -3.85
CA ASN A 20 -3.42 -11.68 -3.37
C ASN A 20 -3.06 -11.83 -1.90
N ASP A 21 -1.94 -11.26 -1.48
CA ASP A 21 -1.52 -11.32 -0.08
C ASP A 21 -2.56 -10.67 0.83
N LEU A 22 -3.10 -9.55 0.40
CA LEU A 22 -4.06 -8.81 1.22
C LEU A 22 -5.37 -9.55 1.39
N HIS A 23 -5.97 -10.06 0.31
CA HIS A 23 -7.25 -10.74 0.45
C HIS A 23 -7.13 -12.07 1.18
N GLU A 24 -6.01 -12.77 1.03
CA GLU A 24 -5.76 -14.01 1.75
C GLU A 24 -5.65 -13.76 3.26
N GLU A 25 -4.91 -12.74 3.67
CA GLU A 25 -4.78 -12.41 5.08
C GLU A 25 -6.11 -12.00 5.71
N LEU A 26 -6.96 -11.33 4.94
CA LEU A 26 -8.28 -10.91 5.43
C LEU A 26 -9.32 -12.02 5.36
N GLY A 27 -8.96 -13.18 4.82
CA GLY A 27 -9.90 -14.31 4.69
C GLY A 27 -11.01 -14.05 3.67
N MET A 28 -10.76 -13.22 2.69
CA MET A 28 -11.73 -12.87 1.65
C MET A 28 -11.35 -13.50 0.32
N SER A 29 -12.37 -13.85 -0.49
CA SER A 29 -12.11 -14.21 -1.88
C SER A 29 -11.67 -12.97 -2.65
N ARG A 30 -10.96 -13.18 -3.75
CA ARG A 30 -10.49 -12.08 -4.59
C ARG A 30 -11.66 -11.20 -5.07
N SER A 31 -12.73 -11.83 -5.56
CA SER A 31 -13.90 -11.10 -6.05
C SER A 31 -14.57 -10.25 -4.98
N HIS A 32 -14.71 -10.81 -3.78
CA HIS A 32 -15.29 -10.09 -2.64
C HIS A 32 -14.41 -8.90 -2.26
N PHE A 33 -13.10 -9.11 -2.21
CA PHE A 33 -12.14 -8.08 -1.88
C PHE A 33 -12.21 -6.91 -2.86
N PHE A 34 -12.19 -7.20 -4.16
CA PHE A 34 -12.28 -6.18 -5.20
C PHE A 34 -13.57 -5.37 -5.11
N ARG A 35 -14.71 -6.04 -4.90
CA ARG A 35 -15.99 -5.34 -4.76
C ARG A 35 -16.03 -4.44 -3.55
N LYS A 36 -15.49 -4.92 -2.43
CA LYS A 36 -15.47 -4.13 -1.20
C LYS A 36 -14.60 -2.88 -1.34
N ILE A 37 -13.42 -3.02 -1.92
CA ILE A 37 -12.52 -1.89 -2.13
C ILE A 37 -13.17 -0.85 -3.04
N LYS A 38 -13.76 -1.29 -4.14
CA LYS A 38 -14.39 -0.37 -5.09
C LYS A 38 -15.58 0.37 -4.47
N ALA A 39 -16.35 -0.31 -3.64
CA ALA A 39 -17.51 0.29 -2.98
C ALA A 39 -17.11 1.39 -1.98
N VAL A 40 -15.96 1.24 -1.32
CA VAL A 40 -15.53 2.17 -0.26
C VAL A 40 -14.61 3.27 -0.76
N SER A 41 -13.76 2.98 -1.73
CA SER A 41 -12.71 3.90 -2.18
C SER A 41 -12.81 4.31 -3.65
N ASP A 42 -13.64 3.63 -4.42
CA ASP A 42 -13.85 3.87 -5.86
C ASP A 42 -12.55 3.73 -6.68
N VAL A 43 -11.56 3.02 -6.16
CA VAL A 43 -10.32 2.71 -6.88
C VAL A 43 -10.05 1.21 -6.81
N SER A 44 -9.21 0.71 -7.70
CA SER A 44 -8.80 -0.69 -7.66
C SER A 44 -7.89 -0.95 -6.47
N PRO A 45 -7.79 -2.20 -5.98
CA PRO A 45 -6.87 -2.53 -4.88
C PRO A 45 -5.41 -2.19 -5.19
N ASN A 46 -4.95 -2.41 -6.43
CA ASN A 46 -3.59 -2.04 -6.82
C ASN A 46 -3.36 -0.53 -6.70
N LYS A 47 -4.35 0.25 -7.12
CA LYS A 47 -4.28 1.71 -7.01
C LYS A 47 -4.28 2.15 -5.57
N LEU A 48 -5.03 1.46 -4.72
CA LEU A 48 -5.06 1.76 -3.29
C LEU A 48 -3.68 1.56 -2.65
N ILE A 49 -3.01 0.45 -2.97
CA ILE A 49 -1.65 0.19 -2.48
C ILE A 49 -0.70 1.31 -2.93
N LEU A 50 -0.77 1.67 -4.21
CA LEU A 50 0.06 2.75 -4.74
C LEU A 50 -0.19 4.06 -4.02
N ASN A 51 -1.47 4.41 -3.79
CA ASN A 51 -1.83 5.64 -3.09
C ASN A 51 -1.26 5.68 -1.68
N VAL A 52 -1.32 4.57 -0.95
CA VAL A 52 -0.76 4.48 0.41
C VAL A 52 0.76 4.67 0.36
N ARG A 53 1.43 4.02 -0.57
CA ARG A 53 2.89 4.17 -0.74
C ARG A 53 3.28 5.61 -1.01
N MET A 54 2.57 6.27 -1.92
CA MET A 54 2.86 7.67 -2.27
C MET A 54 2.62 8.60 -1.09
N LYS A 55 1.55 8.37 -0.34
CA LYS A 55 1.23 9.18 0.83
C LYS A 55 2.31 9.04 1.91
N LEU A 56 2.73 7.82 2.21
CA LEU A 56 3.78 7.58 3.19
C LEU A 56 5.12 8.17 2.74
N ALA A 57 5.42 8.09 1.45
CA ALA A 57 6.63 8.69 0.89
C ALA A 57 6.62 10.21 1.09
N ALA A 58 5.49 10.85 0.81
CA ALA A 58 5.36 12.29 0.99
C ALA A 58 5.53 12.70 2.45
N GLU A 59 4.95 11.94 3.37
CA GLU A 59 5.08 12.20 4.81
C GLU A 59 6.55 12.11 5.26
N LYS A 60 7.26 11.09 4.80
CA LYS A 60 8.69 10.91 5.17
C LYS A 60 9.56 12.01 4.57
N LEU A 61 9.35 12.37 3.32
CA LEU A 61 10.09 13.46 2.67
C LEU A 61 9.86 14.80 3.36
N ALA A 62 8.64 15.02 3.85
CA ALA A 62 8.29 16.25 4.54
C ALA A 62 9.06 16.45 5.84
N THR A 63 9.56 15.37 6.47
CA THR A 63 10.34 15.46 7.70
C THR A 63 11.74 16.04 7.46
N GLY A 64 12.25 15.96 6.22
CA GLY A 64 13.59 16.42 5.87
C GLY A 64 14.71 15.52 6.37
N LYS A 65 14.40 14.38 6.96
CA LYS A 65 15.39 13.46 7.56
C LYS A 65 15.84 12.34 6.63
N TYR A 66 15.17 12.18 5.48
CA TYR A 66 15.40 11.06 4.58
C TYR A 66 15.70 11.54 3.17
N THR A 67 16.55 10.80 2.46
CA THR A 67 16.76 11.01 1.03
C THR A 67 15.63 10.36 0.24
N VAL A 68 15.49 10.73 -1.02
CA VAL A 68 14.51 10.11 -1.92
C VAL A 68 14.71 8.60 -2.01
N SER A 69 15.98 8.16 -2.13
CA SER A 69 16.30 6.72 -2.21
C SER A 69 15.89 5.97 -0.94
N GLU A 70 16.17 6.55 0.23
CA GLU A 70 15.79 5.93 1.51
C GLU A 70 14.27 5.78 1.62
N VAL A 71 13.54 6.84 1.25
CA VAL A 71 12.08 6.81 1.29
C VAL A 71 11.52 5.78 0.32
N ALA A 72 12.07 5.68 -0.88
CA ALA A 72 11.62 4.71 -1.86
C ALA A 72 11.71 3.28 -1.33
N TYR A 73 12.84 2.92 -0.72
CA TYR A 73 13.00 1.59 -0.12
C TYR A 73 12.04 1.37 1.05
N ASP A 74 11.86 2.36 1.91
CA ASP A 74 11.00 2.24 3.08
C ASP A 74 9.53 2.01 2.72
N VAL A 75 9.09 2.54 1.58
CA VAL A 75 7.70 2.36 1.15
C VAL A 75 7.54 1.25 0.11
N GLY A 76 8.56 0.44 -0.08
CA GLY A 76 8.45 -0.78 -0.88
C GLY A 76 8.85 -0.69 -2.34
N TYR A 77 9.50 0.36 -2.77
CA TYR A 77 10.06 0.44 -4.12
C TYR A 77 11.48 -0.11 -4.11
N SER A 78 11.69 -1.20 -4.84
CA SER A 78 13.01 -1.83 -4.91
C SER A 78 13.93 -1.17 -5.94
N ASP A 79 13.38 -0.37 -6.84
CA ASP A 79 14.11 0.37 -7.85
C ASP A 79 13.67 1.83 -7.83
N PRO A 80 14.45 2.72 -7.23
CA PRO A 80 14.07 4.13 -7.11
C PRO A 80 14.21 4.95 -8.39
N SER A 81 14.72 4.36 -9.44
CA SER A 81 14.86 5.07 -10.71
C SER A 81 13.48 5.40 -11.37
#